data_45be8d835640f1402587ab82c66158c4
#
_entry.id   45be8d835640f1402587ab82c66158c4
#
_cell.length_a   1.000
_cell.length_b   1.000
_cell.length_c   1.000
_cell.angle_alpha   90.00
_cell.angle_beta   90.00
_cell.angle_gamma   90.00
#
_symmetry.space_group_name_H-M   'P 1'
#
loop_
_entity.id
_entity.type
_entity.pdbx_description
1 polymer ?
#
loop_
_entity_poly.entity_id
_entity_poly.type
_entity_poly.pdbx_seq_one_letter_code
_entity_poly.pdbx_strand_id
1 'polypeptide(L)' 'MLIGVVKRAEFGYARKDKSVIVTAPLKDRNGEPVAAVKVKMRRFKGQTKKASIVRIMPIVKLIESRMRDAKDLLN' A
#
# COMPACT_ATOMS: atom_id res chain seq x y z
N MET A 1 8.75 10.22 -0.28
CA MET A 1 7.70 9.21 -0.52
C MET A 1 6.39 9.71 0.08
N LEU A 2 5.34 9.65 -0.70
CA LEU A 2 4.00 10.06 -0.27
C LEU A 2 3.12 8.82 -0.11
N ILE A 3 2.34 8.78 0.95
CA ILE A 3 1.47 7.67 1.26
C ILE A 3 0.04 8.19 1.43
N GLY A 4 -0.89 7.54 0.75
CA GLY A 4 -2.30 7.86 0.88
C GLY A 4 -3.13 6.60 0.98
N VAL A 5 -4.35 6.72 1.48
CA VAL A 5 -5.28 5.59 1.59
C VAL A 5 -6.49 5.88 0.70
N VAL A 6 -6.88 4.90 -0.09
CA VAL A 6 -8.01 4.99 -0.99
C VAL A 6 -9.00 3.86 -0.70
N LYS A 7 -10.28 4.07 -1.06
CA LYS A 7 -11.32 3.09 -0.76
C LYS A 7 -11.25 1.84 -1.64
N ARG A 8 -10.71 1.96 -2.84
CA ARG A 8 -10.59 0.81 -3.75
C ARG A 8 -9.49 -0.13 -3.31
N ALA A 9 -9.86 -1.36 -3.01
CA ALA A 9 -8.94 -2.36 -2.48
C ALA A 9 -8.38 -3.23 -3.61
N GLU A 10 -7.51 -2.66 -4.44
CA GLU A 10 -6.89 -3.39 -5.56
C GLU A 10 -5.44 -2.99 -5.75
N PHE A 11 -4.66 -3.87 -6.35
CA PHE A 11 -3.29 -3.56 -6.74
C PHE A 11 -3.27 -2.62 -7.92
N GLY A 12 -2.33 -1.69 -7.91
CA GLY A 12 -2.15 -0.77 -9.02
C GLY A 12 -0.69 -0.37 -9.17
N TYR A 13 -0.33 0.03 -10.38
CA TYR A 13 1.00 0.49 -10.69
C TYR A 13 0.92 1.51 -11.81
N ALA A 14 1.42 2.72 -11.56
CA ALA A 14 1.42 3.79 -12.54
C ALA A 14 2.78 4.48 -12.56
N ARG A 15 3.29 4.76 -13.75
CA ARG A 15 4.56 5.46 -13.95
C ARG A 15 4.28 6.87 -14.44
N LYS A 16 4.89 7.86 -13.77
CA LYS A 16 4.81 9.27 -14.16
C LYS A 16 6.20 9.88 -14.08
N ASP A 17 6.73 10.34 -15.22
CA ASP A 17 8.03 11.04 -15.27
C ASP A 17 9.09 10.39 -14.36
N LYS A 18 9.41 11.05 -13.26
CA LYS A 18 10.43 10.61 -12.30
C LYS A 18 9.85 9.84 -11.12
N SER A 19 8.55 9.60 -11.13
CA SER A 19 7.85 8.97 -10.01
C SER A 19 7.09 7.73 -10.44
N VAL A 20 6.82 6.87 -9.46
CA VAL A 20 5.99 5.68 -9.62
C VAL A 20 4.97 5.68 -8.49
N ILE A 21 3.73 5.36 -8.84
CA ILE A 21 2.65 5.23 -7.86
C ILE A 21 2.28 3.76 -7.79
N VAL A 22 2.43 3.17 -6.61
CA VAL A 22 2.09 1.77 -6.37
C VAL A 22 0.93 1.71 -5.39
N THR A 23 -0.07 0.91 -5.70
CA THR A 23 -1.24 0.73 -4.85
C THR A 23 -1.32 -0.73 -4.42
N ALA A 24 -1.53 -0.96 -3.13
CA ALA A 24 -1.66 -2.31 -2.59
C ALA A 24 -2.85 -2.36 -1.64
N PRO A 25 -3.63 -3.46 -1.66
CA PRO A 25 -4.79 -3.57 -0.79
C PRO A 25 -4.41 -3.74 0.68
N LEU A 26 -5.21 -3.13 1.55
CA LEU A 26 -5.12 -3.30 3.00
C LEU A 26 -6.20 -4.28 3.42
N LYS A 27 -5.81 -5.33 4.11
CA LYS A 27 -6.72 -6.37 4.56
C LYS A 27 -7.05 -6.22 6.03
N ASP A 28 -8.28 -6.55 6.38
CA ASP A 28 -8.71 -6.55 7.77
C ASP A 28 -8.27 -7.85 8.47
N ARG A 29 -8.73 -8.03 9.69
CA ARG A 29 -8.42 -9.19 10.51
C ARG A 29 -8.86 -10.50 9.86
N ASN A 30 -9.93 -10.47 9.09
CA ASN A 30 -10.46 -11.64 8.41
C ASN A 30 -9.81 -11.89 7.05
N GLY A 31 -8.84 -11.06 6.67
CA GLY A 31 -8.17 -11.18 5.39
C GLY A 31 -8.93 -10.56 4.22
N GLU A 32 -10.00 -9.81 4.51
CA GLU A 32 -10.79 -9.15 3.48
C GLU A 32 -10.24 -7.76 3.17
N PRO A 33 -10.10 -7.41 1.88
CA PRO A 33 -9.61 -6.08 1.52
C PRO A 33 -10.66 -5.02 1.84
N VAL A 34 -10.28 -4.03 2.65
CA VAL A 34 -11.17 -2.95 3.09
C VAL A 34 -10.78 -1.60 2.51
N ALA A 35 -9.54 -1.46 2.06
CA ALA A 35 -9.01 -0.22 1.49
C ALA A 35 -7.74 -0.54 0.73
N ALA A 36 -7.08 0.47 0.20
CA ALA A 36 -5.77 0.31 -0.42
C ALA A 36 -4.86 1.45 0.00
N VAL A 37 -3.58 1.17 0.11
CA VAL A 37 -2.57 2.20 0.33
C VAL A 37 -1.92 2.54 -0.99
N LYS A 38 -1.77 3.83 -1.26
CA LYS A 38 -1.17 4.36 -2.47
C LYS A 38 0.15 5.00 -2.08
N VAL A 39 1.25 4.50 -2.64
CA VAL A 39 2.59 4.97 -2.31
C VAL A 39 3.22 5.58 -3.55
N LYS A 40 3.60 6.86 -3.47
CA LYS A 40 4.34 7.55 -4.53
C LYS A 40 5.81 7.52 -4.15
N MET A 41 6.65 6.97 -5.03
CA MET A 41 8.08 6.88 -4.81
C MET A 41 8.86 7.29 -6.06
N ARG A 42 10.14 7.60 -5.90
CA ARG A 42 11.01 7.89 -7.03
C ARG A 42 11.30 6.60 -7.80
N ARG A 43 11.45 6.75 -9.11
CA ARG A 43 11.86 5.63 -9.97
C ARG A 43 13.28 5.18 -9.59
N PHE A 44 13.51 3.88 -9.63
CA PHE A 44 14.83 3.31 -9.39
C PHE A 44 15.20 2.36 -10.52
N LYS A 45 16.51 2.13 -10.69
CA LYS A 45 17.03 1.26 -11.74
C LYS A 45 16.53 -0.18 -11.56
N GLY A 46 16.08 -0.79 -12.65
CA GLY A 46 15.55 -2.15 -12.61
C GLY A 46 14.14 -2.26 -12.02
N GLN A 47 13.44 -1.14 -11.92
CA GLN A 47 12.11 -1.11 -11.33
C GLN A 47 11.09 -1.86 -12.18
N THR A 48 10.35 -2.77 -11.53
CA THR A 48 9.22 -3.49 -12.11
C THR A 48 8.03 -3.34 -11.16
N LYS A 49 6.84 -3.71 -11.63
CA LYS A 49 5.65 -3.73 -10.78
C LYS A 49 5.88 -4.61 -9.56
N LYS A 50 6.41 -5.83 -9.78
CA LYS A 50 6.67 -6.78 -8.71
C LYS A 50 7.68 -6.25 -7.70
N ALA A 51 8.80 -5.69 -8.16
CA ALA A 51 9.82 -5.12 -7.29
C ALA A 51 9.27 -3.95 -6.48
N SER A 52 8.45 -3.11 -7.09
CA SER A 52 7.84 -1.97 -6.42
C SER A 52 6.87 -2.43 -5.33
N ILE A 53 6.05 -3.44 -5.61
CA ILE A 53 5.11 -4.00 -4.63
C ILE A 53 5.88 -4.60 -3.45
N VAL A 54 6.91 -5.39 -3.71
CA VAL A 54 7.74 -5.98 -2.65
C VAL A 54 8.33 -4.89 -1.76
N ARG A 55 8.74 -3.77 -2.35
CA ARG A 55 9.36 -2.67 -1.62
C ARG A 55 8.39 -1.99 -0.66
N ILE A 56 7.11 -1.92 -0.98
CA ILE A 56 6.11 -1.28 -0.13
C ILE A 56 5.42 -2.24 0.84
N MET A 57 5.61 -3.54 0.70
CA MET A 57 4.95 -4.52 1.57
C MET A 57 5.21 -4.32 3.07
N PRO A 58 6.42 -3.99 3.52
CA PRO A 58 6.63 -3.70 4.94
C PRO A 58 5.78 -2.52 5.43
N ILE A 59 5.60 -1.51 4.57
CA ILE A 59 4.76 -0.34 4.88
C ILE A 59 3.30 -0.77 4.96
N VAL A 60 2.85 -1.58 4.01
CA VAL A 60 1.48 -2.10 3.98
C VAL A 60 1.17 -2.88 5.25
N LYS A 61 2.07 -3.77 5.65
CA LYS A 61 1.89 -4.59 6.85
C LYS A 61 1.88 -3.74 8.11
N LEU A 62 2.69 -2.70 8.17
CA LEU A 62 2.72 -1.79 9.31
C LEU A 62 1.39 -1.04 9.45
N ILE A 63 0.85 -0.55 8.34
CA ILE A 63 -0.42 0.16 8.33
C ILE A 63 -1.57 -0.78 8.73
N GLU A 64 -1.58 -2.00 8.19
CA GLU A 64 -2.58 -3.00 8.55
C GLU A 64 -2.55 -3.31 10.06
N SER A 65 -1.37 -3.46 10.61
CA SER A 65 -1.19 -3.72 12.05
C SER A 65 -1.79 -2.60 12.89
N ARG A 66 -1.51 -1.35 12.51
CA ARG A 66 -2.04 -0.18 13.23
C ARG A 66 -3.55 -0.06 13.11
N MET A 67 -4.11 -0.39 11.95
CA MET A 67 -5.55 -0.40 11.75
C MET A 67 -6.24 -1.42 12.67
N ARG A 68 -5.65 -2.61 12.78
CA ARG A 68 -6.18 -3.67 13.65
C ARG A 68 -6.14 -3.26 15.10
N ASP A 69 -5.02 -2.68 15.54
CA ASP A 69 -4.86 -2.24 16.93
C ASP A 69 -5.87 -1.15 17.28
N ALA A 70 -6.05 -0.16 16.39
CA ALA A 70 -6.99 0.92 16.61
C ALA A 70 -8.42 0.39 16.71
N LYS A 71 -8.78 -0.56 15.84
CA LYS A 71 -10.10 -1.19 15.84
C LYS A 71 -10.32 -1.99 17.11
N ASP A 72 -9.30 -2.69 17.59
CA ASP A 72 -9.38 -3.46 18.83
C ASP A 72 -9.58 -2.56 20.05
N LEU A 73 -8.97 -1.37 20.04
CA LEU A 73 -9.12 -0.41 21.12
C LEU A 73 -10.53 0.22 21.17
N LEU A 74 -11.20 0.29 20.00
CA LEU A 74 -12.53 0.88 19.90
C LEU A 74 -13.64 -0.11 20.19
N ASN A 75 -13.33 -1.36 20.17
CA ASN A 75 -14.28 -2.44 20.47
C ASN A 75 -14.05 -2.95 21.89
#